data_28d4db08386dab2bfaf3f1cd22616647
#
_entry.id   28d4db08386dab2bfaf3f1cd22616647
#
_cell.length_a   1.000
_cell.length_b   1.000
_cell.length_c   1.000
_cell.angle_alpha   90.00
_cell.angle_beta   90.00
_cell.angle_gamma   90.00
#
_symmetry.space_group_name_H-M   'P 1'
#
loop_
_entity.id
_entity.type
_entity.pdbx_description
1 polymer ?
#
loop_
_entity_poly.entity_id
_entity_poly.type
_entity_poly.pdbx_seq_one_letter_code
_entity_poly.pdbx_strand_id
1 'polypeptide(L)'
;XTXPNAAELGSDSLGAYVISMASSASDVLAVELLQKDARLTVCGELGRACPGGTLRVVPLFETVQDLRGAGAVIRKLLSIDWYRQHIIKNHNGHQEVMVGYSDSGKDAGRFTAAWELYKAQEDVVAACNKYDTKVTLFHGRGGSIGRGGGPTYLAIQSQPPGSVMGTLRSTEQGEMVQAEFGLPQTAVRQLEIYTTAVLLATRRPPLPPREEKWRNLMEDXSKISCQSYRSVVYENP
;
A
#
# COMPACT_ATOMS: atom_id res chain seq x y z
N UNK A 1 -22.45 5.52 3.47
CA UNK A 1 -22.69 5.55 2.40
C UNK A 1 -22.19 4.52 1.60
N THR A 2 -21.17 4.61 1.71
CA THR A 2 -20.44 3.72 0.79
C THR A 2 -20.87 2.23 0.86
N UNK A 3 -21.00 1.86 1.87
CA UNK A 3 -21.19 0.66 1.97
C UNK A 3 -22.32 0.21 1.43
N PRO A 4 -23.54 0.73 1.73
CA PRO A 4 -24.78 0.29 1.06
C PRO A 4 -24.75 0.43 -0.46
N ASN A 5 -24.12 1.48 -0.96
CA ASN A 5 -23.98 1.65 -2.42
C ASN A 5 -23.21 0.51 -3.04
N ALA A 6 -22.13 0.07 -2.39
CA ALA A 6 -21.37 -1.06 -2.90
C ALA A 6 -22.21 -2.35 -2.89
N ALA A 7 -23.02 -2.55 -1.85
CA ALA A 7 -23.88 -3.71 -1.77
C ALA A 7 -24.93 -3.70 -2.88
N GLU A 8 -25.48 -2.54 -3.16
CA GLU A 8 -26.51 -2.42 -4.20
C GLU A 8 -25.94 -2.52 -5.61
N LEU A 9 -24.82 -1.83 -5.87
CA LEU A 9 -24.27 -1.70 -7.21
C LEU A 9 -23.21 -2.74 -7.57
N GLY A 10 -22.64 -3.39 -6.55
CA GLY A 10 -21.57 -4.36 -6.75
C GLY A 10 -20.20 -3.72 -6.56
N SER A 11 -19.24 -4.54 -6.12
CA SER A 11 -17.91 -4.07 -5.76
C SER A 11 -17.14 -3.51 -6.96
N ASP A 12 -17.45 -3.95 -8.17
CA ASP A 12 -16.75 -3.49 -9.36
C ASP A 12 -16.98 -2.00 -9.63
N SER A 13 -18.07 -1.43 -9.13
CA SER A 13 -18.36 -0.02 -9.37
C SER A 13 -17.54 0.91 -8.48
N LEU A 14 -16.97 0.40 -7.39
CA LEU A 14 -16.25 1.24 -6.43
C LEU A 14 -14.80 0.84 -6.22
N GLY A 15 -14.47 -0.43 -6.29
CA GLY A 15 -13.10 -0.90 -6.14
C GLY A 15 -12.73 -1.19 -4.69
N ALA A 16 -11.76 -0.46 -4.16
CA ALA A 16 -11.22 -0.70 -2.82
C ALA A 16 -11.71 0.33 -1.82
N TYR A 17 -11.79 -0.07 -0.57
CA TYR A 17 -12.09 0.82 0.55
C TYR A 17 -10.79 0.98 1.35
N VAL A 18 -10.19 2.15 1.28
CA VAL A 18 -8.91 2.42 1.94
C VAL A 18 -9.19 3.03 3.31
N ILE A 19 -8.58 2.47 4.36
CA ILE A 19 -8.71 3.03 5.70
C ILE A 19 -7.39 3.65 6.12
N SER A 20 -7.46 4.93 6.50
CA SER A 20 -6.27 5.68 6.89
C SER A 20 -5.84 5.35 8.31
N MET A 21 -4.57 5.57 8.59
CA MET A 21 -3.99 5.43 9.92
C MET A 21 -4.31 4.07 10.55
N ALA A 22 -4.19 3.02 9.73
CA ALA A 22 -4.43 1.66 10.23
C ALA A 22 -3.35 1.30 11.25
N SER A 23 -3.77 0.90 12.43
CA SER A 23 -2.84 0.58 13.50
C SER A 23 -3.06 -0.81 14.10
N SER A 24 -4.15 -1.49 13.73
CA SER A 24 -4.42 -2.82 14.25
C SER A 24 -5.27 -3.62 13.27
N ALA A 25 -5.25 -4.94 13.45
CA ALA A 25 -6.10 -5.82 12.65
C ALA A 25 -7.58 -5.51 12.85
N SER A 26 -7.96 -5.06 14.05
CA SER A 26 -9.37 -4.77 14.33
C SER A 26 -9.89 -3.61 13.48
N ASP A 27 -9.02 -2.70 13.03
CA ASP A 27 -9.46 -1.62 12.14
C ASP A 27 -9.98 -2.18 10.81
N VAL A 28 -9.30 -3.17 10.27
CA VAL A 28 -9.72 -3.83 9.03
C VAL A 28 -10.99 -4.63 9.25
N LEU A 29 -11.03 -5.39 10.35
CA LEU A 29 -12.17 -6.25 10.65
C LEU A 29 -13.45 -5.45 10.90
N ALA A 30 -13.30 -4.25 11.48
CA ALA A 30 -14.46 -3.37 11.68
C ALA A 30 -15.11 -3.00 10.36
N VAL A 31 -14.31 -2.71 9.33
CA VAL A 31 -14.86 -2.38 8.01
C VAL A 31 -15.53 -3.60 7.39
N GLU A 32 -14.94 -4.79 7.55
CA GLU A 32 -15.56 -6.01 7.04
C GLU A 32 -16.93 -6.26 7.70
N LEU A 33 -17.01 -6.00 9.02
CA LEU A 33 -18.28 -6.13 9.73
C LEU A 33 -19.32 -5.13 9.21
N LEU A 34 -18.91 -3.89 8.97
CA LEU A 34 -19.82 -2.89 8.42
C LEU A 34 -20.28 -3.26 7.01
N GLN A 35 -19.41 -3.84 6.19
CA GLN A 35 -19.80 -4.33 4.87
C GLN A 35 -20.84 -5.44 4.98
N LYS A 36 -20.62 -6.39 5.89
CA LYS A 36 -21.55 -7.49 6.09
C LYS A 36 -22.92 -6.96 6.50
N ASP A 37 -22.94 -6.05 7.46
CA ASP A 37 -24.18 -5.47 7.95
C ASP A 37 -24.93 -4.74 6.82
N ALA A 38 -24.21 -3.94 6.04
CA ALA A 38 -24.79 -3.18 4.94
C ALA A 38 -25.39 -4.12 3.88
N ARG A 39 -24.67 -5.20 3.55
CA ARG A 39 -25.17 -6.15 2.55
C ARG A 39 -26.44 -6.86 3.03
N LEU A 40 -26.46 -7.26 4.30
CA LEU A 40 -27.67 -7.92 4.84
C LEU A 40 -28.88 -6.97 4.77
N THR A 41 -28.69 -5.71 5.11
CA THR A 41 -29.77 -4.73 5.08
C THR A 41 -30.24 -4.47 3.65
N VAL A 42 -29.32 -4.20 2.74
CA VAL A 42 -29.67 -3.88 1.35
C VAL A 42 -30.32 -5.07 0.65
N CYS A 43 -29.78 -6.28 0.84
CA CYS A 43 -30.35 -7.48 0.23
C CYS A 43 -31.77 -7.72 0.75
N GLY A 44 -31.99 -7.48 2.03
CA GLY A 44 -33.33 -7.57 2.61
C GLY A 44 -34.30 -6.59 1.97
N GLU A 45 -33.88 -5.34 1.80
CA GLU A 45 -34.70 -4.31 1.20
C GLU A 45 -34.99 -4.58 -0.27
N LEU A 46 -34.00 -5.07 -1.00
CA LEU A 46 -34.17 -5.40 -2.41
C LEU A 46 -35.00 -6.66 -2.64
N GLY A 47 -35.09 -7.53 -1.62
CA GLY A 47 -35.80 -8.81 -1.76
C GLY A 47 -35.06 -9.79 -2.68
N ARG A 48 -33.74 -9.60 -2.84
CA ARG A 48 -32.94 -10.48 -3.69
C ARG A 48 -31.49 -10.42 -3.26
N ALA A 49 -30.68 -11.34 -3.78
CA ALA A 49 -29.25 -11.34 -3.49
C ALA A 49 -28.61 -10.08 -4.05
N CYS A 50 -27.65 -9.53 -3.33
CA CYS A 50 -26.89 -8.38 -3.78
C CYS A 50 -25.94 -8.77 -4.90
N PRO A 51 -25.72 -7.88 -5.89
CA PRO A 51 -24.75 -8.17 -6.95
C PRO A 51 -23.33 -8.04 -6.45
N GLY A 52 -22.42 -8.78 -7.05
CA GLY A 52 -21.00 -8.68 -6.80
C GLY A 52 -20.57 -9.11 -5.41
N GLY A 53 -19.31 -8.92 -5.13
CA GLY A 53 -18.72 -9.28 -3.86
C GLY A 53 -18.53 -8.08 -2.93
N THR A 54 -17.66 -8.24 -1.95
CA THR A 54 -17.33 -7.16 -1.03
C THR A 54 -16.18 -6.31 -1.60
N LEU A 55 -16.09 -5.07 -1.14
CA LEU A 55 -14.94 -4.22 -1.47
C LEU A 55 -13.69 -4.79 -0.79
N ARG A 56 -12.57 -4.68 -1.47
CA ARG A 56 -11.29 -4.96 -0.81
C ARG A 56 -11.09 -3.89 0.26
N VAL A 57 -10.72 -4.31 1.46
CA VAL A 57 -10.39 -3.38 2.53
C VAL A 57 -8.88 -3.23 2.56
N VAL A 58 -8.41 -2.01 2.38
CA VAL A 58 -6.98 -1.73 2.18
C VAL A 58 -6.49 -0.87 3.35
N PRO A 59 -5.69 -1.44 4.26
CA PRO A 59 -5.12 -0.61 5.32
C PRO A 59 -4.03 0.29 4.78
N LEU A 60 -4.04 1.55 5.21
CA LEU A 60 -3.04 2.54 4.84
C LEU A 60 -2.15 2.82 6.06
N PHE A 61 -0.87 2.60 5.91
CA PHE A 61 0.13 2.87 6.94
C PHE A 61 0.86 4.15 6.55
N GLU A 62 0.77 5.19 7.38
CA GLU A 62 1.20 6.53 7.00
C GLU A 62 2.33 7.09 7.84
N THR A 63 2.24 7.01 9.16
CA THR A 63 3.27 7.56 10.04
C THR A 63 4.42 6.58 10.16
N VAL A 64 5.56 7.03 10.70
CA VAL A 64 6.69 6.14 10.95
C VAL A 64 6.26 5.02 11.90
N GLN A 65 5.46 5.34 12.91
CA GLN A 65 4.99 4.33 13.87
C GLN A 65 4.10 3.30 13.16
N ASP A 66 3.20 3.74 12.29
CA ASP A 66 2.35 2.83 11.53
C ASP A 66 3.20 1.91 10.64
N LEU A 67 4.19 2.47 9.97
CA LEU A 67 5.06 1.70 9.08
C LEU A 67 5.83 0.63 9.85
N ARG A 68 6.32 0.97 11.04
CA ARG A 68 7.04 0.01 11.87
C ARG A 68 6.15 -1.14 12.32
N GLY A 69 4.86 -0.90 12.47
CA GLY A 69 3.92 -1.93 12.89
C GLY A 69 3.20 -2.66 11.77
N ALA A 70 3.44 -2.29 10.49
CA ALA A 70 2.64 -2.79 9.38
C ALA A 70 2.70 -4.30 9.24
N GLY A 71 3.90 -4.88 9.31
CA GLY A 71 4.05 -6.34 9.20
C GLY A 71 3.29 -7.08 10.28
N ALA A 72 3.34 -6.58 11.51
CA ALA A 72 2.64 -7.21 12.63
C ALA A 72 1.12 -7.15 12.44
N VAL A 73 0.60 -6.03 11.95
CA VAL A 73 -0.84 -5.91 11.67
C VAL A 73 -1.27 -6.94 10.62
N ILE A 74 -0.51 -7.05 9.54
CA ILE A 74 -0.86 -8.01 8.48
C ILE A 74 -0.73 -9.45 8.96
N ARG A 75 0.31 -9.78 9.73
CA ARG A 75 0.44 -11.12 10.31
C ARG A 75 -0.74 -11.46 11.19
N LYS A 76 -1.13 -10.54 12.07
CA LYS A 76 -2.27 -10.76 12.96
C LYS A 76 -3.54 -10.99 12.15
N LEU A 77 -3.78 -10.15 11.15
CA LEU A 77 -4.97 -10.24 10.32
C LEU A 77 -5.02 -11.58 9.59
N LEU A 78 -3.91 -11.99 8.96
CA LEU A 78 -3.87 -13.25 8.21
C LEU A 78 -3.87 -14.47 9.12
N SER A 79 -3.53 -14.32 10.40
CA SER A 79 -3.63 -15.43 11.35
C SER A 79 -5.08 -15.79 11.68
N ILE A 80 -6.01 -14.90 11.37
CA ILE A 80 -7.43 -15.13 11.63
C ILE A 80 -7.99 -15.95 10.47
N ASP A 81 -8.38 -17.18 10.77
CA ASP A 81 -8.79 -18.11 9.74
C ASP A 81 -9.97 -17.60 8.90
N TRP A 82 -10.95 -17.00 9.57
CA TRP A 82 -12.10 -16.42 8.85
C TRP A 82 -11.65 -15.37 7.83
N TYR A 83 -10.74 -14.49 8.22
CA TYR A 83 -10.32 -13.42 7.34
C TYR A 83 -9.54 -13.98 6.14
N ARG A 84 -8.65 -14.93 6.40
CA ARG A 84 -7.86 -15.54 5.34
C ARG A 84 -8.77 -16.25 4.33
N GLN A 85 -9.77 -17.00 4.82
CA GLN A 85 -10.74 -17.66 3.95
C GLN A 85 -11.57 -16.63 3.17
N HIS A 86 -11.90 -15.52 3.81
CA HIS A 86 -12.65 -14.44 3.18
C HIS A 86 -11.90 -13.87 1.97
N ILE A 87 -10.61 -13.59 2.12
CA ILE A 87 -9.85 -13.02 0.97
C ILE A 87 -9.63 -14.08 -0.12
N ILE A 88 -9.48 -15.34 0.26
CA ILE A 88 -9.40 -16.40 -0.76
C ILE A 88 -10.69 -16.46 -1.58
N LYS A 89 -11.82 -16.47 -0.90
CA LYS A 89 -13.11 -16.61 -1.55
C LYS A 89 -13.50 -15.37 -2.37
N ASN A 90 -13.25 -14.18 -1.85
CA ASN A 90 -13.79 -12.96 -2.43
C ASN A 90 -12.75 -12.10 -3.17
N HIS A 91 -11.46 -12.31 -2.96
CA HIS A 91 -10.42 -11.44 -3.51
C HIS A 91 -9.24 -12.22 -4.09
N ASN A 92 -9.49 -13.45 -4.52
CA ASN A 92 -8.48 -14.30 -5.18
C ASN A 92 -7.22 -14.52 -4.35
N GLY A 93 -7.36 -14.54 -3.03
CA GLY A 93 -6.22 -14.74 -2.14
C GLY A 93 -5.24 -13.57 -2.13
N HIS A 94 -5.71 -12.38 -2.43
CA HIS A 94 -4.89 -11.18 -2.59
C HIS A 94 -5.16 -10.19 -1.46
N GLN A 95 -4.10 -9.75 -0.79
CA GLN A 95 -4.19 -8.66 0.18
C GLN A 95 -3.56 -7.42 -0.43
N GLU A 96 -4.29 -6.33 -0.44
CA GLU A 96 -3.76 -5.03 -0.86
C GLU A 96 -3.45 -4.20 0.38
N VAL A 97 -2.29 -3.53 0.36
CA VAL A 97 -1.82 -2.69 1.47
C VAL A 97 -1.33 -1.38 0.87
N MET A 98 -1.78 -0.27 1.43
CA MET A 98 -1.34 1.05 0.96
C MET A 98 -0.29 1.61 1.92
N VAL A 99 0.77 2.16 1.36
CA VAL A 99 1.82 2.81 2.14
C VAL A 99 1.85 4.29 1.78
N GLY A 100 1.87 5.12 2.82
CA GLY A 100 1.87 6.56 2.65
C GLY A 100 3.27 7.12 2.74
N TYR A 101 3.47 8.26 2.11
CA TYR A 101 4.78 8.89 2.04
C TYR A 101 4.81 10.24 2.75
N SER A 102 3.69 10.98 2.72
CA SER A 102 3.75 12.36 3.16
C SER A 102 3.79 12.49 4.68
N ASP A 103 3.02 11.69 5.38
CA ASP A 103 2.95 11.81 6.83
C ASP A 103 4.24 11.34 7.50
N SER A 104 4.82 10.24 7.01
CA SER A 104 6.10 9.80 7.55
C SER A 104 7.22 10.80 7.25
N GLY A 105 7.18 11.43 6.07
CA GLY A 105 8.14 12.48 5.73
C GLY A 105 8.03 13.70 6.63
N LYS A 106 6.79 14.11 6.94
CA LYS A 106 6.55 15.22 7.87
C LYS A 106 6.97 14.87 9.30
N ASP A 107 6.82 13.60 9.66
CA ASP A 107 7.11 13.10 11.00
C ASP A 107 8.61 13.00 11.26
N ALA A 108 9.37 12.50 10.31
CA ALA A 108 10.75 12.09 10.57
C ALA A 108 11.78 12.52 9.52
N GLY A 109 11.34 13.24 8.49
CA GLY A 109 12.22 13.64 7.41
C GLY A 109 12.28 12.59 6.31
N ARG A 110 12.78 13.01 5.17
CA ARG A 110 12.71 12.20 3.95
C ARG A 110 13.54 10.93 4.01
N PHE A 111 14.76 11.02 4.56
CA PHE A 111 15.64 9.86 4.60
C PHE A 111 15.06 8.77 5.49
N THR A 112 14.65 9.13 6.70
CA THR A 112 14.06 8.18 7.64
C THR A 112 12.78 7.59 7.07
N ALA A 113 11.93 8.44 6.48
CA ALA A 113 10.68 7.95 5.89
C ALA A 113 10.95 6.92 4.81
N ALA A 114 11.92 7.17 3.94
CA ALA A 114 12.25 6.24 2.85
C ALA A 114 12.74 4.90 3.39
N TRP A 115 13.59 4.92 4.42
CA TRP A 115 14.11 3.70 5.00
C TRP A 115 13.02 2.91 5.72
N GLU A 116 12.19 3.60 6.49
CA GLU A 116 11.09 2.93 7.18
C GLU A 116 10.09 2.34 6.18
N LEU A 117 9.85 3.04 5.09
CA LEU A 117 8.98 2.55 4.04
C LEU A 117 9.54 1.28 3.39
N TYR A 118 10.84 1.25 3.13
CA TYR A 118 11.49 0.07 2.57
C TYR A 118 11.31 -1.12 3.51
N LYS A 119 11.61 -0.94 4.80
CA LYS A 119 11.48 -2.01 5.80
C LYS A 119 10.04 -2.47 5.96
N ALA A 120 9.08 -1.52 5.95
CA ALA A 120 7.67 -1.87 6.08
C ALA A 120 7.22 -2.77 4.93
N GLN A 121 7.66 -2.46 3.71
CA GLN A 121 7.32 -3.30 2.56
C GLN A 121 7.91 -4.69 2.69
N GLU A 122 9.18 -4.80 3.15
CA GLU A 122 9.78 -6.11 3.41
C GLU A 122 8.95 -6.90 4.42
N ASP A 123 8.55 -6.25 5.51
CA ASP A 123 7.80 -6.92 6.57
C ASP A 123 6.41 -7.38 6.10
N VAL A 124 5.74 -6.55 5.29
CA VAL A 124 4.43 -6.90 4.76
C VAL A 124 4.54 -8.08 3.79
N VAL A 125 5.55 -8.06 2.91
CA VAL A 125 5.77 -9.15 1.98
C VAL A 125 6.04 -10.45 2.75
N ALA A 126 6.88 -10.39 3.78
CA ALA A 126 7.18 -11.57 4.59
C ALA A 126 5.94 -12.10 5.31
N ALA A 127 5.11 -11.19 5.84
CA ALA A 127 3.87 -11.60 6.51
C ALA A 127 2.92 -12.31 5.54
N CYS A 128 2.78 -11.78 4.33
CA CYS A 128 1.91 -12.39 3.34
C CYS A 128 2.46 -13.73 2.86
N ASN A 129 3.77 -13.82 2.67
CA ASN A 129 4.40 -15.08 2.26
C ASN A 129 4.21 -16.17 3.31
N LYS A 130 4.23 -15.81 4.58
CA LYS A 130 4.03 -16.78 5.66
C LYS A 130 2.69 -17.49 5.53
N TYR A 131 1.68 -16.81 5.02
CA TYR A 131 0.33 -17.36 4.89
C TYR A 131 -0.04 -17.67 3.44
N ASP A 132 0.96 -17.71 2.56
CA ASP A 132 0.77 -18.02 1.13
C ASP A 132 -0.28 -17.10 0.50
N THR A 133 -0.22 -15.83 0.88
CA THR A 133 -1.14 -14.80 0.41
C THR A 133 -0.39 -13.86 -0.54
N LYS A 134 -1.01 -13.56 -1.67
CA LYS A 134 -0.43 -12.59 -2.61
C LYS A 134 -0.65 -11.19 -2.09
N VAL A 135 0.30 -10.30 -2.36
CA VAL A 135 0.21 -8.92 -1.90
C VAL A 135 0.34 -7.96 -3.07
N THR A 136 -0.46 -6.90 -3.05
CA THR A 136 -0.27 -5.75 -3.93
C THR A 136 -0.01 -4.53 -3.04
N LEU A 137 1.10 -3.85 -3.29
CA LEU A 137 1.43 -2.64 -2.56
C LEU A 137 0.97 -1.43 -3.37
N PHE A 138 0.19 -0.59 -2.72
CA PHE A 138 -0.38 0.62 -3.30
C PHE A 138 0.41 1.79 -2.72
N HIS A 139 1.16 2.49 -3.59
CA HIS A 139 2.00 3.61 -3.18
C HIS A 139 1.19 4.89 -3.21
N GLY A 140 1.07 5.53 -2.06
CA GLY A 140 0.30 6.76 -1.94
C GLY A 140 1.03 7.97 -2.48
N ARG A 141 0.36 9.11 -2.45
CA ARG A 141 0.91 10.37 -2.93
C ARG A 141 2.12 10.79 -2.11
N GLY A 142 3.03 11.46 -2.78
CA GLY A 142 4.18 12.05 -2.11
C GLY A 142 5.46 11.26 -2.20
N GLY A 143 5.40 10.08 -2.79
CA GLY A 143 6.60 9.27 -2.94
C GLY A 143 7.30 9.48 -4.26
N SER A 144 8.43 8.79 -4.41
CA SER A 144 9.23 8.89 -5.63
C SER A 144 8.49 8.35 -6.85
N ILE A 145 7.73 7.28 -6.69
CA ILE A 145 7.03 6.64 -7.82
C ILE A 145 5.91 7.55 -8.27
N GLY A 146 5.27 8.28 -7.81
CA GLY A 146 4.17 9.08 -8.32
C GLY A 146 4.42 10.58 -8.37
N ARG A 147 5.65 11.01 -8.08
CA ARG A 147 5.91 12.43 -7.90
C ARG A 147 7.13 12.98 -8.60
N GLY A 148 7.77 12.18 -9.42
CA GLY A 148 8.94 12.66 -10.13
C GLY A 148 10.15 12.90 -9.26
N GLY A 149 10.25 12.18 -8.16
CA GLY A 149 11.42 12.27 -7.30
C GLY A 149 12.66 11.61 -7.87
N GLY A 150 12.57 11.15 -9.10
CA GLY A 150 13.64 10.50 -9.82
C GLY A 150 13.04 9.73 -10.96
N PRO A 151 13.84 9.05 -11.76
CA PRO A 151 13.28 8.25 -12.84
C PRO A 151 12.35 7.17 -12.29
N THR A 152 11.14 7.14 -12.79
CA THR A 152 10.11 6.20 -12.34
C THR A 152 10.59 4.75 -12.47
N TYR A 153 11.27 4.45 -13.57
CA TYR A 153 11.79 3.11 -13.82
C TYR A 153 12.70 2.65 -12.68
N LEU A 154 13.65 3.50 -12.28
CA LEU A 154 14.57 3.16 -11.19
C LEU A 154 13.85 3.10 -9.83
N ALA A 155 12.89 3.97 -9.62
CA ALA A 155 12.12 3.97 -8.38
C ALA A 155 11.41 2.63 -8.20
N ILE A 156 10.81 2.11 -9.26
CA ILE A 156 10.12 0.83 -9.20
C ILE A 156 11.13 -0.31 -8.98
N GLN A 157 12.27 -0.26 -9.67
CA GLN A 157 13.30 -1.30 -9.57
C GLN A 157 13.97 -1.32 -8.19
N SER A 158 13.90 -0.25 -7.43
CA SER A 158 14.55 -0.18 -6.12
C SER A 158 13.65 -0.56 -4.95
N GLN A 159 12.42 -1.00 -5.22
CA GLN A 159 11.56 -1.50 -4.15
C GLN A 159 12.05 -2.86 -3.67
N PRO A 160 11.70 -3.27 -2.44
CA PRO A 160 12.19 -4.56 -1.92
C PRO A 160 11.78 -5.74 -2.79
N PRO A 161 12.58 -6.82 -2.82
CA PRO A 161 12.20 -8.01 -3.57
C PRO A 161 10.82 -8.53 -3.14
N GLY A 162 10.01 -8.89 -4.12
CA GLY A 162 8.68 -9.43 -3.86
C GLY A 162 7.60 -8.40 -3.63
N SER A 163 7.98 -7.11 -3.55
CA SER A 163 6.97 -6.06 -3.33
C SER A 163 6.30 -5.64 -4.64
N VAL A 164 6.91 -5.93 -5.78
CA VAL A 164 6.31 -5.70 -7.09
C VAL A 164 6.26 -7.05 -7.80
N MET A 165 5.08 -7.65 -7.82
CA MET A 165 4.90 -8.99 -8.39
C MET A 165 3.73 -8.99 -9.35
N GLY A 166 3.99 -8.54 -10.57
CA GLY A 166 2.99 -8.49 -11.62
C GLY A 166 2.08 -7.28 -11.55
N THR A 167 2.07 -6.57 -10.43
CA THR A 167 1.22 -5.40 -10.26
C THR A 167 1.97 -4.32 -9.50
N LEU A 168 1.61 -3.10 -9.79
CA LEU A 168 2.00 -1.92 -9.02
C LEU A 168 0.82 -0.97 -9.04
N ARG A 169 0.50 -0.42 -7.90
CA ARG A 169 -0.56 0.59 -7.83
C ARG A 169 0.01 1.85 -7.21
N SER A 170 -0.29 2.98 -7.81
CA SER A 170 0.28 4.25 -7.37
C SER A 170 -0.75 5.36 -7.55
N THR A 171 -0.73 6.34 -6.65
CA THR A 171 -1.55 7.54 -6.77
C THR A 171 -0.75 8.58 -7.55
N GLU A 172 -1.30 9.04 -8.66
CA GLU A 172 -0.76 10.19 -9.36
C GLU A 172 -1.39 11.45 -8.81
N GLN A 173 -0.60 12.51 -8.67
CA GLN A 173 -1.17 13.79 -8.33
C GLN A 173 -1.91 14.36 -9.53
N GLY A 174 -3.08 14.97 -9.28
CA GLY A 174 -3.93 15.46 -10.36
C GLY A 174 -3.22 16.39 -11.31
N GLU A 175 -2.37 17.27 -10.79
CA GLU A 175 -1.65 18.22 -11.61
C GLU A 175 -0.63 17.56 -12.52
N MET A 176 -0.21 16.32 -12.20
CA MET A 176 0.75 15.60 -13.04
C MET A 176 0.08 14.79 -14.14
N VAL A 177 -1.22 14.53 -14.02
CA VAL A 177 -1.91 13.69 -15.01
C VAL A 177 -1.84 14.29 -16.41
N GLN A 178 -2.10 15.59 -16.51
CA GLN A 178 -2.04 16.26 -17.79
C GLN A 178 -0.62 16.26 -18.37
N ALA A 179 0.37 16.49 -17.50
CA ALA A 179 1.76 16.54 -17.96
C ALA A 179 2.23 15.18 -18.47
N GLU A 180 1.83 14.10 -17.80
CA GLU A 180 2.34 12.76 -18.12
C GLU A 180 1.48 12.03 -19.15
N PHE A 181 0.17 12.29 -19.19
CA PHE A 181 -0.75 11.52 -20.01
C PHE A 181 -1.62 12.38 -20.94
N GLY A 182 -1.39 13.69 -20.99
CA GLY A 182 -2.22 14.58 -21.77
C GLY A 182 -2.04 14.48 -23.28
N LEU A 183 -0.88 14.03 -23.74
CA LEU A 183 -0.61 13.81 -25.15
C LEU A 183 -0.41 12.31 -25.38
N PRO A 184 -0.93 11.77 -26.51
CA PRO A 184 -0.77 10.34 -26.77
C PRO A 184 0.68 9.86 -26.75
N GLN A 185 1.61 10.64 -27.29
CA GLN A 185 3.01 10.24 -27.34
C GLN A 185 3.62 10.13 -25.96
N THR A 186 3.36 11.09 -25.08
CA THR A 186 3.89 11.03 -23.72
C THR A 186 3.17 9.94 -22.91
N ALA A 187 1.88 9.76 -23.13
CA ALA A 187 1.12 8.73 -22.43
C ALA A 187 1.66 7.33 -22.75
N VAL A 188 1.91 7.06 -24.03
CA VAL A 188 2.47 5.77 -24.44
C VAL A 188 3.82 5.55 -23.79
N ARG A 189 4.66 6.58 -23.79
CA ARG A 189 5.99 6.46 -23.18
C ARG A 189 5.89 6.17 -21.67
N GLN A 190 5.00 6.85 -20.97
CA GLN A 190 4.80 6.61 -19.55
C GLN A 190 4.32 5.18 -19.30
N LEU A 191 3.39 4.71 -20.09
CA LEU A 191 2.90 3.34 -19.94
C LEU A 191 3.98 2.31 -20.25
N GLU A 192 4.84 2.59 -21.23
CA GLU A 192 6.00 1.72 -21.50
C GLU A 192 6.95 1.64 -20.30
N ILE A 193 7.23 2.80 -19.69
CA ILE A 193 8.13 2.87 -18.53
C ILE A 193 7.57 2.05 -17.39
N TYR A 194 6.29 2.25 -17.05
CA TYR A 194 5.67 1.51 -15.95
C TYR A 194 5.62 0.01 -16.26
N THR A 195 5.20 -0.35 -17.46
CA THR A 195 5.06 -1.75 -17.85
C THR A 195 6.40 -2.47 -17.79
N THR A 196 7.44 -1.86 -18.37
CA THR A 196 8.77 -2.46 -18.42
C THR A 196 9.33 -2.61 -17.01
N ALA A 197 9.19 -1.57 -16.18
CA ALA A 197 9.73 -1.61 -14.83
C ALA A 197 9.05 -2.68 -13.97
N VAL A 198 7.72 -2.80 -14.06
CA VAL A 198 6.98 -3.80 -13.31
C VAL A 198 7.33 -5.21 -13.81
N LEU A 199 7.44 -5.37 -15.12
CA LEU A 199 7.81 -6.67 -15.69
C LEU A 199 9.20 -7.10 -15.21
N LEU A 200 10.17 -6.19 -15.25
CA LEU A 200 11.52 -6.52 -14.80
C LEU A 200 11.57 -6.80 -13.30
N ALA A 201 10.90 -5.97 -12.49
CA ALA A 201 10.88 -6.19 -11.05
C ALA A 201 10.24 -7.53 -10.69
N THR A 202 9.30 -7.98 -11.51
CA THR A 202 8.63 -9.25 -11.29
C THR A 202 9.52 -10.44 -11.71
N ARG A 203 10.09 -10.34 -12.90
CA ARG A 203 10.85 -11.46 -13.47
C ARG A 203 12.28 -11.54 -12.96
N ARG A 204 12.86 -10.41 -12.60
CA ARG A 204 14.21 -10.32 -12.06
C ARG A 204 14.16 -9.44 -10.82
N PRO A 205 13.63 -9.96 -9.71
CA PRO A 205 13.50 -9.13 -8.51
C PRO A 205 14.83 -8.54 -8.09
N PRO A 206 14.82 -7.32 -7.55
CA PRO A 206 16.08 -6.75 -7.05
C PRO A 206 16.64 -7.59 -5.92
N LEU A 207 17.94 -7.53 -5.75
CA LEU A 207 18.59 -8.25 -4.67
C LEU A 207 18.33 -7.55 -3.35
N PRO A 208 18.09 -8.30 -2.28
CA PRO A 208 17.98 -7.67 -0.97
C PRO A 208 19.36 -7.17 -0.51
N PRO A 209 19.41 -6.26 0.46
CA PRO A 209 20.69 -5.87 1.03
C PRO A 209 21.41 -7.11 1.56
N ARG A 210 22.63 -7.35 1.07
CA ARG A 210 23.34 -8.60 1.36
C ARG A 210 24.05 -8.60 2.70
N GLU A 211 24.45 -7.44 3.18
CA GLU A 211 25.27 -7.36 4.37
C GLU A 211 24.55 -6.64 5.50
N GLU A 212 24.59 -7.26 6.67
CA GLU A 212 23.95 -6.68 7.85
C GLU A 212 24.52 -5.31 8.19
N LYS A 213 25.81 -5.11 7.92
CA LYS A 213 26.41 -3.81 8.20
C LYS A 213 25.80 -2.67 7.37
N TRP A 214 25.31 -2.98 6.16
CA TRP A 214 24.61 -1.98 5.36
C TRP A 214 23.30 -1.56 6.02
N ARG A 215 22.57 -2.54 6.54
CA ARG A 215 21.30 -2.27 7.22
C ARG A 215 21.54 -1.47 8.51
N ASN A 216 22.58 -1.84 9.24
CA ASN A 216 22.95 -1.10 10.46
C ASN A 216 23.33 0.34 10.16
N LEU A 217 24.06 0.55 9.08
CA LEU A 217 24.42 1.90 8.65
C LEU A 217 23.18 2.72 8.29
N MET A 218 22.24 2.12 7.58
CA MET A 218 20.97 2.79 7.26
C MET A 218 20.20 3.15 8.54
N GLU A 219 20.19 2.25 9.53
CA GLU A 219 19.53 2.55 10.80
C GLU A 219 20.18 3.76 11.48
N ASP A 220 21.49 3.79 11.51
CA ASP A 220 22.22 4.90 12.13
C ASP A 220 21.97 6.23 11.39
N UNK A 221 21.94 6.14 10.28
CA UNK A 221 21.70 7.19 9.54
C UNK A 221 20.42 7.67 9.63
N SER A 222 19.57 6.90 9.63
CA SER A 222 18.18 7.25 9.81
C SER A 222 17.92 7.95 11.14
N LYS A 223 18.47 7.44 12.21
CA LYS A 223 18.33 8.08 13.53
C LYS A 223 18.89 9.48 13.55
N ILE A 224 20.08 9.67 13.01
CA ILE A 224 20.73 10.98 12.97
C ILE A 224 19.91 11.95 12.10
N SER A 225 19.46 11.49 10.95
CA SER A 225 18.67 12.29 10.03
C SER A 225 17.35 12.73 10.67
N CYS A 226 16.69 11.81 11.36
CA CYS A 226 15.43 12.10 12.04
C CYS A 226 15.62 13.14 13.13
N GLN A 227 16.66 12.98 13.95
CA GLN A 227 16.97 13.93 15.01
C GLN A 227 17.26 15.32 14.43
N SER A 228 18.04 15.38 13.37
CA SER A 228 18.36 16.65 12.74
C SER A 228 17.10 17.32 12.16
N TYR A 229 16.28 16.54 11.48
CA TYR A 229 15.03 17.06 10.90
C TYR A 229 14.12 17.62 12.00
N ARG A 230 13.90 16.85 13.06
CA ARG A 230 13.00 17.27 14.12
C ARG A 230 13.51 18.46 14.90
N SER A 231 14.81 18.56 15.07
CA SER A 231 15.39 19.72 15.77
C SER A 231 15.12 21.03 15.03
N VAL A 232 15.03 20.98 13.69
CA VAL A 232 14.74 22.17 12.90
C VAL A 232 13.22 22.44 12.82
N VAL A 233 12.44 21.38 12.60
CA VAL A 233 11.02 21.55 12.27
C VAL A 233 10.14 21.70 13.51
N TYR A 234 10.45 20.94 14.57
CA TYR A 234 9.56 20.88 15.73
C TYR A 234 10.15 21.44 17.00
N GLU A 235 11.47 21.43 17.13
CA GLU A 235 12.12 21.81 18.38
C GLU A 235 12.81 23.17 18.30
N ASN A 236 12.80 23.79 17.15
CA ASN A 236 13.40 25.12 16.98
C ASN A 236 12.45 26.16 17.58
N PRO A 237 12.91 26.99 18.57
CA PRO A 237 12.04 27.98 19.21
C PRO A 237 11.59 29.08 18.28
#